data_bb5dbcabe02dd741103c250e9cef0aab
#
_entry.id   bb5dbcabe02dd741103c250e9cef0aab
#
_cell.length_a   1.000
_cell.length_b   1.000
_cell.length_c   1.000
_cell.angle_alpha   90.00
_cell.angle_beta   90.00
_cell.angle_gamma   90.00
#
_symmetry.space_group_name_H-M   'P 1'
#
loop_
_entity.id
_entity.type
_entity.pdbx_description
1 polymer ?
#
loop_
_entity_poly.entity_id
_entity_poly.type
_entity_poly.pdbx_seq_one_letter_code
_entity_poly.pdbx_strand_id
1 'polypeptide(L)'
;MKKTVSTLVLAFAAFLLVNAEFKPGDVALNFSLKNVDGTTVSLSDYSDQQGVIVVFTCNPCPYAKAYEKRIINLHNKFASKGYPVVAINPNDPGVSAEDTFEKMKAKAKEKDYPFAYLKDDTQEVYQAFGATRTPHVYLLKNEGGKFKVAYIGAIDDNAMDESSVTQTYVVDAIVSLMAGDKPETTSTKAVGCSIKKKKA
;
A
#
# COMPACT_ATOMS: atom_id res chain seq x y z
N MET A 1 -58.15 31.14 0.35
CA MET A 1 -57.16 30.24 0.99
C MET A 1 -56.26 29.68 -0.09
N LYS A 2 -55.07 30.27 -0.29
CA LYS A 2 -54.07 29.80 -1.30
C LYS A 2 -53.12 28.86 -0.62
N LYS A 3 -53.09 27.58 -1.03
CA LYS A 3 -52.10 26.57 -0.54
C LYS A 3 -50.84 26.71 -1.37
N THR A 4 -49.76 27.16 -0.75
CA THR A 4 -48.41 27.13 -1.32
C THR A 4 -47.81 25.73 -1.13
N VAL A 5 -47.56 25.01 -2.22
CA VAL A 5 -46.85 23.77 -2.23
C VAL A 5 -45.35 24.11 -2.34
N SER A 6 -44.60 23.86 -1.24
CA SER A 6 -43.17 24.03 -1.22
C SER A 6 -42.50 22.75 -1.78
N THR A 7 -41.94 22.85 -2.97
CA THR A 7 -41.21 21.75 -3.64
C THR A 7 -39.79 21.73 -3.07
N LEU A 8 -39.50 20.75 -2.21
CA LEU A 8 -38.17 20.50 -1.68
C LEU A 8 -37.34 19.80 -2.78
N VAL A 9 -36.44 20.54 -3.42
CA VAL A 9 -35.49 19.99 -4.38
C VAL A 9 -34.34 19.36 -3.60
N LEU A 10 -34.31 18.01 -3.50
CA LEU A 10 -33.16 17.27 -2.99
C LEU A 10 -32.07 17.30 -4.06
N ALA A 11 -31.05 18.12 -3.88
CA ALA A 11 -29.83 18.09 -4.68
C ALA A 11 -29.04 16.83 -4.32
N PHE A 12 -29.11 15.81 -5.14
CA PHE A 12 -28.27 14.64 -5.08
C PHE A 12 -26.87 15.04 -5.61
N ALA A 13 -25.96 15.39 -4.72
CA ALA A 13 -24.55 15.60 -5.07
C ALA A 13 -23.96 14.24 -5.48
N ALA A 14 -23.89 13.98 -6.77
CA ALA A 14 -23.12 12.86 -7.32
C ALA A 14 -21.65 13.12 -6.99
N PHE A 15 -21.11 12.40 -6.00
CA PHE A 15 -19.68 12.35 -5.71
C PHE A 15 -19.02 11.59 -6.87
N LEU A 16 -18.52 12.33 -7.85
CA LEU A 16 -17.66 11.77 -8.89
C LEU A 16 -16.39 11.27 -8.18
N LEU A 17 -16.29 9.97 -7.99
CA LEU A 17 -15.03 9.32 -7.61
C LEU A 17 -14.05 9.54 -8.77
N VAL A 18 -13.34 10.65 -8.74
CA VAL A 18 -12.15 10.83 -9.56
C VAL A 18 -11.14 9.84 -8.99
N ASN A 19 -10.85 8.79 -9.76
CA ASN A 19 -9.72 7.90 -9.52
C ASN A 19 -8.43 8.73 -9.69
N ALA A 20 -8.14 9.61 -8.75
CA ALA A 20 -6.90 10.34 -8.71
C ALA A 20 -5.85 9.43 -8.07
N GLU A 21 -4.88 9.03 -8.86
CA GLU A 21 -3.66 8.38 -8.40
C GLU A 21 -3.00 9.26 -7.34
N PHE A 22 -2.67 8.71 -6.16
CA PHE A 22 -2.02 9.49 -5.11
C PHE A 22 -0.68 10.06 -5.58
N LYS A 23 -0.41 11.28 -5.14
CA LYS A 23 0.85 11.98 -5.35
C LYS A 23 1.53 12.24 -4.01
N PRO A 24 2.85 12.43 -3.98
CA PRO A 24 3.54 12.90 -2.78
C PRO A 24 2.88 14.17 -2.22
N GLY A 25 2.56 14.15 -0.92
CA GLY A 25 1.82 15.20 -0.21
C GLY A 25 0.34 14.91 0.00
N ASP A 26 -0.28 14.03 -0.78
CA ASP A 26 -1.69 13.68 -0.62
C ASP A 26 -1.93 12.92 0.69
N VAL A 27 -3.12 13.08 1.26
CA VAL A 27 -3.55 12.30 2.43
C VAL A 27 -4.03 10.93 1.94
N ALA A 28 -3.40 9.88 2.45
CA ALA A 28 -3.77 8.51 2.13
C ALA A 28 -5.16 8.18 2.70
N LEU A 29 -5.94 7.43 1.92
CA LEU A 29 -7.23 6.92 2.35
C LEU A 29 -7.02 5.87 3.45
N ASN A 30 -7.83 5.91 4.51
CA ASN A 30 -7.87 4.83 5.47
C ASN A 30 -8.48 3.59 4.83
N PHE A 31 -7.78 2.47 4.94
CA PHE A 31 -8.28 1.15 4.55
C PHE A 31 -8.57 0.30 5.78
N SER A 32 -9.38 -0.73 5.61
CA SER A 32 -9.64 -1.75 6.63
C SER A 32 -9.78 -3.09 5.91
N LEU A 33 -8.78 -3.95 6.03
CA LEU A 33 -8.65 -5.18 5.25
C LEU A 33 -8.39 -6.40 6.13
N LYS A 34 -8.78 -7.58 5.64
CA LYS A 34 -8.56 -8.85 6.32
C LYS A 34 -7.09 -9.26 6.24
N ASN A 35 -6.47 -9.50 7.39
CA ASN A 35 -5.11 -10.03 7.52
C ASN A 35 -5.13 -11.57 7.44
N VAL A 36 -4.00 -12.14 7.02
CA VAL A 36 -3.82 -13.61 6.90
C VAL A 36 -3.97 -14.38 8.23
N ASP A 37 -3.82 -13.74 9.37
CA ASP A 37 -4.08 -14.32 10.69
C ASP A 37 -5.58 -14.35 11.07
N GLY A 38 -6.44 -13.76 10.23
CA GLY A 38 -7.88 -13.66 10.42
C GLY A 38 -8.36 -12.39 11.09
N THR A 39 -7.45 -11.53 11.57
CA THR A 39 -7.79 -10.21 12.12
C THR A 39 -8.13 -9.22 11.00
N THR A 40 -8.73 -8.10 11.35
CA THR A 40 -8.88 -6.94 10.45
C THR A 40 -7.86 -5.90 10.85
N VAL A 41 -7.16 -5.35 9.86
CA VAL A 41 -6.14 -4.32 10.06
C VAL A 41 -6.49 -3.09 9.23
N SER A 42 -6.45 -1.93 9.88
CA SER A 42 -6.73 -0.62 9.28
C SER A 42 -5.47 0.25 9.30
N LEU A 43 -5.37 1.20 8.38
CA LEU A 43 -4.27 2.17 8.41
C LEU A 43 -4.30 3.00 9.71
N SER A 44 -5.48 3.29 10.24
CA SER A 44 -5.67 4.00 11.51
C SER A 44 -5.11 3.27 12.73
N ASP A 45 -4.92 1.93 12.68
CA ASP A 45 -4.32 1.15 13.78
C ASP A 45 -2.85 1.50 14.00
N TYR A 46 -2.24 2.22 13.05
CA TYR A 46 -0.85 2.70 13.10
C TYR A 46 -0.75 4.17 13.49
N SER A 47 -1.80 4.76 14.09
CA SER A 47 -1.86 6.20 14.40
C SER A 47 -0.80 6.67 15.43
N ASP A 48 -0.22 5.77 16.20
CA ASP A 48 0.90 6.00 17.13
C ASP A 48 2.28 5.89 16.46
N GLN A 49 2.34 5.41 15.21
CA GLN A 49 3.57 5.24 14.46
C GLN A 49 3.99 6.55 13.78
N GLN A 50 5.29 6.70 13.47
CA GLN A 50 5.82 7.84 12.71
C GLN A 50 5.40 7.81 11.24
N GLY A 51 5.14 6.63 10.73
CA GLY A 51 4.69 6.38 9.37
C GLY A 51 4.42 4.92 9.10
N VAL A 52 4.08 4.58 7.87
CA VAL A 52 3.80 3.19 7.43
C VAL A 52 4.38 2.97 6.04
N ILE A 53 5.02 1.81 5.84
CA ILE A 53 5.47 1.36 4.52
C ILE A 53 4.38 0.44 3.95
N VAL A 54 3.48 0.97 3.12
CA VAL A 54 2.46 0.17 2.42
C VAL A 54 3.08 -0.43 1.16
N VAL A 55 3.00 -1.75 1.01
CA VAL A 55 3.56 -2.48 -0.14
C VAL A 55 2.48 -3.29 -0.82
N PHE A 56 2.03 -2.85 -1.99
CA PHE A 56 1.19 -3.72 -2.84
C PHE A 56 2.07 -4.82 -3.43
N THR A 57 1.81 -6.06 -3.06
CA THR A 57 2.60 -7.23 -3.46
C THR A 57 1.70 -8.42 -3.80
N CYS A 58 2.27 -9.53 -4.25
CA CYS A 58 1.51 -10.73 -4.57
C CYS A 58 2.39 -11.99 -4.45
N ASN A 59 1.78 -13.17 -4.53
CA ASN A 59 2.49 -14.43 -4.33
C ASN A 59 3.33 -14.89 -5.53
N PRO A 60 2.80 -14.91 -6.81
CA PRO A 60 3.49 -15.58 -7.92
C PRO A 60 4.49 -14.70 -8.65
N CYS A 61 4.39 -13.37 -8.57
CA CYS A 61 5.20 -12.46 -9.37
C CYS A 61 6.71 -12.64 -9.10
N PRO A 62 7.55 -12.85 -10.13
CA PRO A 62 8.99 -12.97 -9.95
C PRO A 62 9.63 -11.77 -9.26
N TYR A 63 9.18 -10.57 -9.60
CA TYR A 63 9.65 -9.34 -8.95
C TYR A 63 9.26 -9.27 -7.47
N ALA A 64 8.02 -9.65 -7.13
CA ALA A 64 7.59 -9.69 -5.74
C ALA A 64 8.41 -10.72 -4.94
N LYS A 65 8.69 -11.90 -5.54
CA LYS A 65 9.56 -12.93 -4.93
C LYS A 65 11.00 -12.43 -4.74
N ALA A 66 11.56 -11.73 -5.72
CA ALA A 66 12.91 -11.17 -5.62
C ALA A 66 13.03 -10.11 -4.51
N TYR A 67 11.97 -9.34 -4.28
CA TYR A 67 11.92 -8.31 -3.24
C TYR A 67 11.53 -8.83 -1.84
N GLU A 68 11.03 -10.07 -1.72
CA GLU A 68 10.44 -10.59 -0.48
C GLU A 68 11.35 -10.42 0.73
N LYS A 69 12.62 -10.86 0.62
CA LYS A 69 13.62 -10.70 1.70
C LYS A 69 13.88 -9.24 2.02
N ARG A 70 13.94 -8.35 1.02
CA ARG A 70 14.16 -6.92 1.22
C ARG A 70 12.98 -6.25 1.93
N ILE A 71 11.75 -6.66 1.66
CA ILE A 71 10.55 -6.19 2.37
C ILE A 71 10.58 -6.63 3.83
N ILE A 72 10.98 -7.89 4.11
CA ILE A 72 11.19 -8.39 5.48
C ILE A 72 12.26 -7.56 6.19
N ASN A 73 13.39 -7.32 5.52
CA ASN A 73 14.50 -6.52 6.05
C ASN A 73 14.08 -5.07 6.33
N LEU A 74 13.24 -4.46 5.49
CA LEU A 74 12.69 -3.12 5.73
C LEU A 74 11.88 -3.09 7.04
N HIS A 75 10.98 -4.06 7.24
CA HIS A 75 10.22 -4.16 8.48
C HIS A 75 11.15 -4.31 9.68
N ASN A 76 12.05 -5.29 9.65
CA ASN A 76 12.96 -5.58 10.78
C ASN A 76 13.85 -4.37 11.12
N LYS A 77 14.25 -3.58 10.14
CA LYS A 77 15.12 -2.39 10.32
C LYS A 77 14.36 -1.19 10.86
N PHE A 78 13.09 -1.01 10.46
CA PHE A 78 12.41 0.26 10.68
C PHE A 78 11.12 0.19 11.52
N ALA A 79 10.55 -0.99 11.79
CA ALA A 79 9.33 -1.09 12.59
C ALA A 79 9.50 -0.53 14.01
N SER A 80 10.62 -0.88 14.70
CA SER A 80 10.92 -0.34 16.02
C SER A 80 11.25 1.16 16.03
N LYS A 81 11.44 1.76 14.85
CA LYS A 81 11.66 3.19 14.64
C LYS A 81 10.39 3.92 14.22
N GLY A 82 9.25 3.23 14.28
CA GLY A 82 7.94 3.80 13.96
C GLY A 82 7.56 3.74 12.47
N TYR A 83 8.23 2.89 11.65
CA TYR A 83 7.90 2.69 10.24
C TYR A 83 7.69 1.20 9.92
N PRO A 84 6.62 0.57 10.43
CA PRO A 84 6.30 -0.82 10.10
C PRO A 84 5.89 -0.97 8.62
N VAL A 85 6.07 -2.18 8.09
CA VAL A 85 5.52 -2.59 6.78
C VAL A 85 4.10 -3.10 6.95
N VAL A 86 3.23 -2.75 6.00
CA VAL A 86 1.92 -3.37 5.76
C VAL A 86 1.90 -3.83 4.30
N ALA A 87 1.83 -5.12 4.07
CA ALA A 87 1.75 -5.71 2.73
C ALA A 87 0.28 -5.93 2.35
N ILE A 88 -0.09 -5.58 1.10
CA ILE A 88 -1.45 -5.73 0.59
C ILE A 88 -1.39 -6.52 -0.72
N ASN A 89 -2.17 -7.61 -0.82
CA ASN A 89 -2.34 -8.35 -2.05
C ASN A 89 -3.63 -7.92 -2.77
N PRO A 90 -3.53 -7.21 -3.90
CA PRO A 90 -4.67 -6.72 -4.65
C PRO A 90 -5.15 -7.68 -5.74
N ASN A 91 -4.44 -8.78 -6.01
CA ASN A 91 -4.74 -9.64 -7.15
C ASN A 91 -6.04 -10.42 -6.93
N ASP A 92 -6.87 -10.47 -7.97
CA ASP A 92 -8.06 -11.32 -8.00
C ASP A 92 -7.64 -12.81 -8.10
N PRO A 93 -8.10 -13.67 -7.19
CA PRO A 93 -7.76 -15.10 -7.21
C PRO A 93 -8.39 -15.85 -8.38
N GLY A 94 -9.46 -15.33 -8.99
CA GLY A 94 -10.05 -15.88 -10.21
C GLY A 94 -9.16 -15.67 -11.45
N VAL A 95 -8.22 -14.72 -11.39
CA VAL A 95 -7.23 -14.45 -12.44
C VAL A 95 -5.85 -14.99 -12.05
N SER A 96 -5.54 -15.01 -10.77
CA SER A 96 -4.26 -15.48 -10.22
C SER A 96 -4.52 -16.49 -9.08
N ALA A 97 -4.60 -17.77 -9.43
CA ALA A 97 -4.92 -18.85 -8.49
C ALA A 97 -3.88 -19.00 -7.33
N GLU A 98 -2.71 -18.40 -7.47
CA GLU A 98 -1.69 -18.35 -6.41
C GLU A 98 -1.95 -17.23 -5.37
N ASP A 99 -2.91 -16.33 -5.63
CA ASP A 99 -3.23 -15.20 -4.75
C ASP A 99 -4.54 -15.42 -3.95
N THR A 100 -4.94 -16.68 -3.75
CA THR A 100 -6.02 -17.02 -2.83
C THR A 100 -5.62 -16.71 -1.39
N PHE A 101 -6.59 -16.42 -0.54
CA PHE A 101 -6.34 -16.10 0.87
C PHE A 101 -5.58 -17.24 1.60
N GLU A 102 -5.93 -18.52 1.33
CA GLU A 102 -5.24 -19.66 1.93
C GLU A 102 -3.77 -19.77 1.48
N LYS A 103 -3.46 -19.46 0.20
CA LYS A 103 -2.08 -19.42 -0.27
C LYS A 103 -1.30 -18.23 0.30
N MET A 104 -1.95 -17.10 0.53
CA MET A 104 -1.33 -15.98 1.24
C MET A 104 -0.97 -16.37 2.68
N LYS A 105 -1.87 -17.05 3.42
CA LYS A 105 -1.59 -17.58 4.76
C LYS A 105 -0.40 -18.54 4.74
N ALA A 106 -0.41 -19.51 3.82
CA ALA A 106 0.66 -20.49 3.70
C ALA A 106 2.00 -19.79 3.43
N LYS A 107 2.04 -18.82 2.52
CA LYS A 107 3.24 -18.05 2.20
C LYS A 107 3.74 -17.21 3.39
N ALA A 108 2.85 -16.50 4.06
CA ALA A 108 3.22 -15.69 5.22
C ALA A 108 3.83 -16.56 6.34
N LYS A 109 3.28 -17.76 6.55
CA LYS A 109 3.82 -18.73 7.50
C LYS A 109 5.16 -19.31 7.04
N GLU A 110 5.30 -19.70 5.75
CA GLU A 110 6.54 -20.26 5.18
C GLU A 110 7.71 -19.28 5.27
N LYS A 111 7.42 -18.00 5.07
CA LYS A 111 8.43 -16.92 5.00
C LYS A 111 8.58 -16.15 6.31
N ASP A 112 7.88 -16.57 7.37
CA ASP A 112 7.89 -15.90 8.67
C ASP A 112 7.68 -14.37 8.54
N TYR A 113 6.61 -13.95 7.84
CA TYR A 113 6.35 -12.53 7.64
C TYR A 113 6.14 -11.82 8.99
N PRO A 114 7.00 -10.84 9.33
CA PRO A 114 6.90 -10.12 10.61
C PRO A 114 5.88 -8.97 10.58
N PHE A 115 5.10 -8.84 9.50
CA PHE A 115 4.17 -7.75 9.22
C PHE A 115 2.80 -8.27 8.78
N ALA A 116 1.80 -7.41 8.82
CA ALA A 116 0.47 -7.73 8.32
C ALA A 116 0.49 -7.95 6.79
N TYR A 117 -0.13 -9.05 6.34
CA TYR A 117 -0.31 -9.35 4.93
C TYR A 117 -1.81 -9.42 4.61
N LEU A 118 -2.31 -8.35 4.02
CA LEU A 118 -3.72 -8.05 3.88
C LEU A 118 -4.24 -8.44 2.50
N LYS A 119 -5.50 -8.84 2.43
CA LYS A 119 -6.20 -9.13 1.17
C LYS A 119 -7.13 -7.97 0.80
N ASP A 120 -6.93 -7.37 -0.38
CA ASP A 120 -7.83 -6.39 -0.97
C ASP A 120 -8.81 -7.10 -1.92
N ASP A 121 -9.84 -7.76 -1.33
CA ASP A 121 -10.80 -8.57 -2.09
C ASP A 121 -11.70 -7.74 -3.00
N THR A 122 -12.04 -6.51 -2.62
CA THR A 122 -12.86 -5.60 -3.43
C THR A 122 -12.06 -4.90 -4.50
N GLN A 123 -10.75 -4.89 -4.37
CA GLN A 123 -9.82 -4.16 -5.23
C GLN A 123 -9.98 -2.62 -5.20
N GLU A 124 -10.68 -2.10 -4.19
CA GLU A 124 -10.91 -0.67 -4.02
C GLU A 124 -9.67 0.06 -3.48
N VAL A 125 -8.92 -0.61 -2.57
CA VAL A 125 -7.77 0.00 -1.91
C VAL A 125 -6.62 0.25 -2.90
N TYR A 126 -6.26 -0.75 -3.71
CA TYR A 126 -5.18 -0.54 -4.69
C TYR A 126 -5.57 0.49 -5.75
N GLN A 127 -6.85 0.56 -6.13
CA GLN A 127 -7.35 1.57 -7.07
C GLN A 127 -7.29 2.97 -6.47
N ALA A 128 -7.73 3.13 -5.21
CA ALA A 128 -7.65 4.40 -4.50
C ALA A 128 -6.21 4.89 -4.32
N PHE A 129 -5.26 3.97 -4.09
CA PHE A 129 -3.84 4.30 -4.04
C PHE A 129 -3.23 4.58 -5.42
N GLY A 130 -3.86 4.15 -6.52
CA GLY A 130 -3.29 4.22 -7.86
C GLY A 130 -2.18 3.18 -8.10
N ALA A 131 -2.17 2.08 -7.34
CA ALA A 131 -1.17 1.05 -7.52
C ALA A 131 -1.37 0.31 -8.84
N THR A 132 -0.29 0.11 -9.61
CA THR A 132 -0.34 -0.48 -10.95
C THR A 132 0.48 -1.77 -11.09
N ARG A 133 1.41 -2.00 -10.14
CA ARG A 133 2.38 -3.09 -10.15
C ARG A 133 2.43 -3.82 -8.81
N THR A 134 3.04 -5.00 -8.83
CA THR A 134 3.47 -5.72 -7.64
C THR A 134 4.94 -6.11 -7.81
N PRO A 135 5.87 -5.59 -6.94
CA PRO A 135 5.58 -4.67 -5.84
C PRO A 135 5.39 -3.21 -6.31
N HIS A 136 4.63 -2.43 -5.51
CA HIS A 136 4.52 -0.98 -5.60
C HIS A 136 4.47 -0.41 -4.18
N VAL A 137 5.37 0.48 -3.82
CA VAL A 137 5.53 0.99 -2.46
C VAL A 137 4.95 2.39 -2.32
N TYR A 138 4.31 2.63 -1.19
CA TYR A 138 3.87 3.93 -0.69
C TYR A 138 4.42 4.11 0.72
N LEU A 139 5.40 5.01 0.89
CA LEU A 139 5.83 5.41 2.21
C LEU A 139 4.93 6.53 2.70
N LEU A 140 4.26 6.29 3.80
CA LEU A 140 3.36 7.24 4.44
C LEU A 140 4.01 7.82 5.68
N LYS A 141 3.96 9.16 5.84
CA LYS A 141 4.34 9.89 7.04
C LYS A 141 3.09 10.20 7.86
N ASN A 142 3.13 9.96 9.15
CA ASN A 142 2.06 10.37 10.06
C ASN A 142 2.23 11.84 10.44
N GLU A 143 1.20 12.63 10.21
CA GLU A 143 1.12 14.03 10.64
C GLU A 143 -0.15 14.23 11.48
N GLY A 144 -0.03 13.96 12.79
CA GLY A 144 -1.14 14.14 13.74
C GLY A 144 -2.33 13.20 13.49
N GLY A 145 -2.07 11.94 13.14
CA GLY A 145 -3.07 10.92 12.83
C GLY A 145 -3.53 10.90 11.37
N LYS A 146 -3.02 11.82 10.54
CA LYS A 146 -3.24 11.82 9.08
C LYS A 146 -1.99 11.30 8.38
N PHE A 147 -2.15 10.23 7.63
CA PHE A 147 -1.06 9.65 6.86
C PHE A 147 -0.92 10.35 5.51
N LYS A 148 0.20 11.05 5.30
CA LYS A 148 0.52 11.68 4.01
C LYS A 148 1.55 10.87 3.24
N VAL A 149 1.36 10.80 1.95
CA VAL A 149 2.29 10.14 1.03
C VAL A 149 3.60 10.92 0.97
N ALA A 150 4.69 10.29 1.40
CA ALA A 150 6.03 10.87 1.35
C ALA A 150 6.85 10.36 0.15
N TYR A 151 6.62 9.09 -0.25
CA TYR A 151 7.27 8.49 -1.40
C TYR A 151 6.36 7.46 -2.06
N ILE A 152 6.46 7.33 -3.40
CA ILE A 152 5.76 6.33 -4.22
C ILE A 152 6.74 5.70 -5.22
N GLY A 153 6.77 4.36 -5.34
CA GLY A 153 7.54 3.73 -6.41
C GLY A 153 8.14 2.38 -6.11
N ALA A 154 9.39 2.18 -6.57
CA ALA A 154 10.18 0.98 -6.36
C ALA A 154 10.83 0.96 -4.96
N ILE A 155 11.28 -0.21 -4.50
CA ILE A 155 12.03 -0.35 -3.25
C ILE A 155 13.45 0.21 -3.42
N ASP A 156 14.07 -0.13 -4.54
CA ASP A 156 15.43 0.26 -4.93
C ASP A 156 15.55 0.28 -6.47
N ASP A 157 16.74 0.52 -6.99
CA ASP A 157 17.02 0.63 -8.44
C ASP A 157 17.28 -0.71 -9.13
N ASN A 158 17.39 -1.84 -8.40
CA ASN A 158 17.60 -3.16 -9.01
C ASN A 158 16.71 -4.25 -8.40
N ALA A 159 15.60 -4.53 -9.07
CA ALA A 159 14.61 -5.49 -8.59
C ALA A 159 15.14 -6.94 -8.54
N MET A 160 15.96 -7.35 -9.49
CA MET A 160 16.32 -8.75 -9.68
C MET A 160 17.67 -9.14 -9.05
N ASP A 161 18.52 -8.15 -8.81
CA ASP A 161 19.85 -8.38 -8.23
C ASP A 161 20.13 -7.39 -7.09
N GLU A 162 19.99 -7.88 -5.85
CA GLU A 162 20.24 -7.10 -4.63
C GLU A 162 21.69 -6.61 -4.52
N SER A 163 22.64 -7.40 -5.07
CA SER A 163 24.07 -7.08 -5.01
C SER A 163 24.46 -5.91 -5.91
N SER A 164 23.66 -5.62 -6.92
CA SER A 164 23.85 -4.52 -7.88
C SER A 164 23.01 -3.28 -7.55
N VAL A 165 22.37 -3.23 -6.37
CA VAL A 165 21.63 -2.05 -5.91
C VAL A 165 22.61 -0.91 -5.60
N THR A 166 22.37 0.24 -6.21
CA THR A 166 23.14 1.47 -5.98
C THR A 166 22.30 2.57 -5.31
N GLN A 167 20.95 2.48 -5.41
CA GLN A 167 20.03 3.44 -4.83
C GLN A 167 18.92 2.73 -4.03
N THR A 168 18.80 3.06 -2.76
CA THR A 168 17.88 2.43 -1.81
C THR A 168 16.68 3.33 -1.51
N TYR A 169 15.87 3.66 -2.54
CA TYR A 169 14.84 4.71 -2.51
C TYR A 169 13.98 4.75 -1.25
N VAL A 170 13.44 3.60 -0.81
CA VAL A 170 12.58 3.55 0.40
C VAL A 170 13.39 3.78 1.66
N VAL A 171 14.60 3.21 1.76
CA VAL A 171 15.49 3.41 2.91
C VAL A 171 15.90 4.88 3.01
N ASP A 172 16.31 5.49 1.90
CA ASP A 172 16.76 6.87 1.84
C ASP A 172 15.62 7.82 2.22
N ALA A 173 14.41 7.55 1.72
CA ALA A 173 13.22 8.32 2.06
C ALA A 173 12.88 8.22 3.56
N ILE A 174 12.95 7.02 4.18
CA ILE A 174 12.71 6.85 5.61
C ILE A 174 13.79 7.59 6.43
N VAL A 175 15.06 7.49 6.04
CA VAL A 175 16.16 8.17 6.74
C VAL A 175 15.96 9.69 6.70
N SER A 176 15.57 10.27 5.57
CA SER A 176 15.22 11.69 5.46
C SER A 176 14.08 12.06 6.41
N LEU A 177 12.99 11.27 6.43
CA LEU A 177 11.86 11.54 7.34
C LEU A 177 12.26 11.47 8.81
N MET A 178 13.14 10.52 9.19
CA MET A 178 13.64 10.39 10.55
C MET A 178 14.54 11.56 10.96
N ALA A 179 15.23 12.19 10.01
CA ALA A 179 16.00 13.42 10.21
C ALA A 179 15.11 14.69 10.30
N GLY A 180 13.80 14.56 10.02
CA GLY A 180 12.86 15.70 9.96
C GLY A 180 12.79 16.34 8.57
N ASP A 181 13.52 15.81 7.60
CA ASP A 181 13.60 16.32 6.24
C ASP A 181 12.55 15.70 5.30
N LYS A 182 12.40 16.31 4.14
CA LYS A 182 11.64 15.70 3.03
C LYS A 182 12.58 14.76 2.25
N PRO A 183 12.07 13.60 1.75
CA PRO A 183 12.83 12.78 0.84
C PRO A 183 13.27 13.57 -0.40
N GLU A 184 14.53 13.43 -0.80
CA GLU A 184 15.05 14.03 -2.03
C GLU A 184 14.31 13.45 -3.25
N THR A 185 14.19 12.12 -3.29
CA THR A 185 13.38 11.41 -4.29
C THR A 185 12.02 11.09 -3.69
N THR A 186 10.95 11.69 -4.20
CA THR A 186 9.57 11.48 -3.73
C THR A 186 8.79 10.50 -4.59
N SER A 187 9.27 10.19 -5.79
CA SER A 187 8.64 9.19 -6.65
C SER A 187 9.63 8.55 -7.62
N THR A 188 9.40 7.26 -7.90
CA THR A 188 10.10 6.50 -8.94
C THR A 188 9.11 5.61 -9.67
N LYS A 189 9.50 5.05 -10.81
CA LYS A 189 8.67 4.07 -11.52
C LYS A 189 8.67 2.75 -10.77
N ALA A 190 7.50 2.24 -10.37
CA ALA A 190 7.37 0.89 -9.83
C ALA A 190 7.72 -0.15 -10.90
N VAL A 191 8.54 -1.13 -10.50
CA VAL A 191 8.98 -2.25 -11.35
C VAL A 191 8.39 -3.54 -10.84
N GLY A 192 7.61 -4.23 -11.68
CA GLY A 192 6.92 -5.45 -11.27
C GLY A 192 5.86 -5.90 -12.28
N CYS A 193 5.14 -6.95 -11.91
CA CYS A 193 4.02 -7.46 -12.68
C CYS A 193 2.79 -6.55 -12.55
N SER A 194 1.97 -6.47 -13.59
CA SER A 194 0.68 -5.78 -13.49
C SER A 194 -0.26 -6.49 -12.52
N ILE A 195 -1.01 -5.70 -11.75
CA ILE A 195 -2.07 -6.19 -10.86
C ILE A 195 -3.12 -6.97 -11.67
N LYS A 196 -3.54 -8.13 -11.15
CA LYS A 196 -4.55 -8.98 -11.77
C LYS A 196 -5.93 -8.50 -11.35
N LYS A 197 -6.57 -7.76 -12.26
CA LYS A 197 -7.89 -7.18 -12.03
C LYS A 197 -8.98 -8.24 -12.12
N LYS A 198 -9.99 -8.10 -11.26
CA LYS A 198 -11.23 -8.88 -11.34
C LYS A 198 -11.83 -8.70 -12.74
N LYS A 199 -12.28 -9.79 -13.35
CA LYS A 199 -13.03 -9.72 -14.60
C LYS A 199 -14.41 -9.14 -14.32
N ALA A 200 -14.82 -8.22 -15.17
CA ALA A 200 -16.19 -7.68 -15.17
C ALA A 200 -17.20 -8.77 -15.52
#